data_03adeb3791debdb1b7fb2d24d3d665a6
#
_entry.id   03adeb3791debdb1b7fb2d24d3d665a6
#
_cell.length_a   1.000
_cell.length_b   1.000
_cell.length_c   1.000
_cell.angle_alpha   90.00
_cell.angle_beta   90.00
_cell.angle_gamma   90.00
#
_symmetry.space_group_name_H-M   'P 1'
#
loop_
_entity.id
_entity.type
_entity.pdbx_description
1 polymer ?
#
loop_
_entity_poly.entity_id
_entity_poly.type
_entity_poly.pdbx_seq_one_letter_code
_entity_poly.pdbx_strand_id
1 'polypeptide(L)'
;MATEAASINFRGINGRGMGAPILLIMMLAMIVIPMPPIALDMLFSFNIALSLVVLMVTVYALRPLDFGIFPTVLLITTLLRLALNVASTRVVLLNGHTGTGAAGKVIESFGEFVVGGNYAVGLVVFAILVIINFVVVTKGAGRVSEVSARFTLDAMPGKQMAIDADLNAGLITQDEARKRREEVGQEADFYGAMDGASKFVRGDAIAGIVITLVNIVGGFLTGAALKGWTLTESLSVFTRLTIGDGLVSQVPSFIIAIAAGLIVARAG
;
A
#
# COMPACT_ATOMS: atom_id res chain seq x y z
N MET A 1 -40.32 28.82 -5.83
CA MET A 1 -39.11 28.50 -5.04
C MET A 1 -38.07 28.07 -6.06
N ALA A 2 -37.16 28.96 -6.41
CA ALA A 2 -36.07 28.69 -7.36
C ALA A 2 -34.95 28.02 -6.62
N THR A 3 -34.55 26.86 -7.08
CA THR A 3 -33.37 26.12 -6.62
C THR A 3 -32.10 26.89 -7.00
N GLU A 4 -31.46 27.47 -6.01
CA GLU A 4 -30.17 28.11 -6.12
C GLU A 4 -29.14 27.00 -6.41
N ALA A 5 -28.76 26.89 -7.69
CA ALA A 5 -27.65 26.04 -8.09
C ALA A 5 -26.37 26.63 -7.51
N ALA A 6 -25.79 25.95 -6.53
CA ALA A 6 -24.46 26.31 -5.98
C ALA A 6 -23.43 26.32 -7.10
N SER A 7 -23.08 27.50 -7.57
CA SER A 7 -22.00 27.68 -8.54
C SER A 7 -20.67 27.35 -7.84
N ILE A 8 -20.08 26.20 -8.18
CA ILE A 8 -18.75 25.80 -7.73
C ILE A 8 -17.76 26.81 -8.28
N ASN A 9 -17.22 27.63 -7.41
CA ASN A 9 -16.30 28.70 -7.78
C ASN A 9 -14.88 28.13 -7.97
N PHE A 10 -14.52 27.77 -9.19
CA PHE A 10 -13.20 27.22 -9.55
C PHE A 10 -12.03 28.24 -9.48
N ARG A 11 -12.32 29.52 -9.20
CA ARG A 11 -11.30 30.58 -9.17
C ARG A 11 -10.35 30.55 -7.96
N GLY A 12 -10.60 29.71 -6.96
CA GLY A 12 -9.78 29.58 -5.75
C GLY A 12 -8.84 28.35 -5.72
N ILE A 13 -8.75 27.57 -6.79
CA ILE A 13 -7.91 26.38 -6.81
C ILE A 13 -6.45 26.82 -7.05
N ASN A 14 -5.74 27.10 -5.97
CA ASN A 14 -4.29 27.29 -6.00
C ASN A 14 -3.66 25.99 -6.51
N GLY A 15 -2.77 26.06 -7.50
CA GLY A 15 -2.10 24.90 -8.11
C GLY A 15 -1.40 23.94 -7.12
N ARG A 16 -1.17 24.38 -5.87
CA ARG A 16 -0.64 23.55 -4.77
C ARG A 16 -1.61 22.50 -4.26
N GLY A 17 -2.93 22.63 -4.46
CA GLY A 17 -3.93 21.65 -4.03
C GLY A 17 -4.31 20.62 -5.09
N MET A 18 -3.87 20.81 -6.36
CA MET A 18 -4.28 19.93 -7.47
C MET A 18 -3.47 18.63 -7.59
N GLY A 19 -2.35 18.50 -6.89
CA GLY A 19 -1.49 17.32 -6.99
C GLY A 19 -2.17 16.01 -6.62
N ALA A 20 -2.86 15.97 -5.49
CA ALA A 20 -3.55 14.77 -5.02
C ALA A 20 -4.73 14.34 -5.94
N PRO A 21 -5.64 15.22 -6.38
CA PRO A 21 -6.68 14.87 -7.34
C PRO A 21 -6.12 14.35 -8.68
N ILE A 22 -5.08 15.00 -9.22
CA ILE A 22 -4.44 14.57 -10.47
C ILE A 22 -3.83 13.18 -10.32
N LEU A 23 -3.14 12.93 -9.21
CA LEU A 23 -2.55 11.63 -8.92
C LEU A 23 -3.62 10.53 -8.82
N LEU A 24 -4.75 10.80 -8.17
CA LEU A 24 -5.88 9.86 -8.09
C LEU A 24 -6.49 9.58 -9.46
N ILE A 25 -6.70 10.62 -10.28
CA ILE A 25 -7.21 10.45 -11.66
C ILE A 25 -6.23 9.64 -12.49
N MET A 26 -4.93 9.88 -12.36
CA MET A 26 -3.90 9.11 -13.06
C MET A 26 -3.92 7.63 -12.64
N MET A 27 -4.07 7.32 -11.34
CA MET A 27 -4.21 5.95 -10.85
C MET A 27 -5.46 5.26 -11.40
N LEU A 28 -6.60 5.97 -11.45
CA LEU A 28 -7.83 5.44 -12.05
C LEU A 28 -7.67 5.20 -13.55
N ALA A 29 -6.99 6.12 -14.26
CA ALA A 29 -6.68 5.95 -15.68
C ALA A 29 -5.82 4.71 -15.94
N MET A 30 -4.85 4.41 -15.08
CA MET A 30 -4.00 3.20 -15.19
C MET A 30 -4.81 1.90 -15.11
N ILE A 31 -5.90 1.87 -14.36
CA ILE A 31 -6.79 0.71 -14.27
C ILE A 31 -7.55 0.48 -15.58
N VAL A 32 -7.92 1.55 -16.28
CA VAL A 32 -8.76 1.49 -17.47
C VAL A 32 -7.94 1.40 -18.76
N ILE A 33 -6.83 2.12 -18.85
CA ILE A 33 -6.01 2.23 -20.06
C ILE A 33 -4.95 1.12 -20.06
N PRO A 34 -4.81 0.33 -21.16
CA PRO A 34 -3.75 -0.67 -21.25
C PRO A 34 -2.38 0.01 -21.27
N MET A 35 -1.54 -0.36 -20.30
CA MET A 35 -0.21 0.23 -20.14
C MET A 35 0.81 -0.55 -20.98
N PRO A 36 1.76 0.16 -21.65
CA PRO A 36 2.87 -0.52 -22.30
C PRO A 36 3.82 -1.13 -21.23
N PRO A 37 4.50 -2.25 -21.54
CA PRO A 37 5.40 -2.93 -20.59
C PRO A 37 6.49 -2.02 -19.98
N ILE A 38 7.05 -1.11 -20.78
CA ILE A 38 8.06 -0.15 -20.33
C ILE A 38 7.51 0.78 -19.24
N ALA A 39 6.25 1.23 -19.38
CA ALA A 39 5.63 2.08 -18.37
C ALA A 39 5.36 1.30 -17.08
N LEU A 40 4.97 0.04 -17.16
CA LEU A 40 4.84 -0.85 -16.01
C LEU A 40 6.19 -1.03 -15.30
N ASP A 41 7.27 -1.28 -16.03
CA ASP A 41 8.61 -1.42 -15.46
C ASP A 41 9.05 -0.16 -14.69
N MET A 42 8.83 1.03 -15.27
CA MET A 42 9.16 2.30 -14.61
C MET A 42 8.33 2.49 -13.33
N LEU A 43 7.03 2.23 -13.39
CA LEU A 43 6.12 2.45 -12.26
C LEU A 43 6.33 1.42 -11.14
N PHE A 44 6.62 0.16 -11.46
CA PHE A 44 6.98 -0.83 -10.45
C PHE A 44 8.31 -0.49 -9.77
N SER A 45 9.33 -0.10 -10.55
CA SER A 45 10.62 0.37 -10.01
C SER A 45 10.44 1.58 -9.11
N PHE A 46 9.62 2.55 -9.54
CA PHE A 46 9.26 3.70 -8.73
C PHE A 46 8.54 3.31 -7.43
N ASN A 47 7.59 2.38 -7.49
CA ASN A 47 6.84 1.91 -6.32
C ASN A 47 7.75 1.21 -5.30
N ILE A 48 8.72 0.40 -5.76
CA ILE A 48 9.74 -0.23 -4.91
C ILE A 48 10.62 0.86 -4.27
N ALA A 49 11.14 1.80 -5.05
CA ALA A 49 11.96 2.89 -4.54
C ALA A 49 11.22 3.75 -3.52
N LEU A 50 9.95 4.10 -3.81
CA LEU A 50 9.10 4.85 -2.90
C LEU A 50 8.89 4.11 -1.57
N SER A 51 8.64 2.81 -1.60
CA SER A 51 8.48 2.00 -0.38
C SER A 51 9.75 1.98 0.47
N LEU A 52 10.93 1.92 -0.16
CA LEU A 52 12.22 2.00 0.54
C LEU A 52 12.45 3.38 1.16
N VAL A 53 12.12 4.46 0.44
CA VAL A 53 12.18 5.83 0.97
C VAL A 53 11.27 5.98 2.19
N VAL A 54 10.04 5.49 2.10
CA VAL A 54 9.08 5.53 3.21
C VAL A 54 9.61 4.76 4.42
N LEU A 55 10.18 3.58 4.22
CA LEU A 55 10.81 2.80 5.29
C LEU A 55 11.99 3.58 5.92
N MET A 56 12.86 4.17 5.09
CA MET A 56 14.00 4.97 5.59
C MET A 56 13.52 6.13 6.45
N VAL A 57 12.55 6.93 5.97
CA VAL A 57 11.98 8.04 6.74
C VAL A 57 11.41 7.52 8.06
N THR A 58 10.70 6.41 8.04
CA THR A 58 10.12 5.79 9.24
C THR A 58 11.20 5.35 10.23
N VAL A 59 12.30 4.78 9.75
CA VAL A 59 13.41 4.34 10.62
C VAL A 59 14.11 5.53 11.29
N TYR A 60 14.23 6.67 10.63
CA TYR A 60 14.86 7.87 11.18
C TYR A 60 13.92 8.80 11.94
N ALA A 61 12.60 8.68 11.82
CA ALA A 61 11.64 9.45 12.61
C ALA A 61 11.81 9.12 14.11
N LEU A 62 12.01 10.11 14.97
CA LEU A 62 12.18 9.90 16.40
C LEU A 62 10.84 9.71 17.11
N ARG A 63 9.82 10.43 16.68
CA ARG A 63 8.45 10.37 17.20
C ARG A 63 7.47 10.07 16.08
N PRO A 64 6.35 9.41 16.37
CA PRO A 64 5.31 9.17 15.35
C PRO A 64 4.82 10.45 14.67
N LEU A 65 4.70 11.54 15.40
CA LEU A 65 4.25 12.85 14.90
C LEU A 65 5.26 13.54 13.97
N ASP A 66 6.55 13.18 14.02
CA ASP A 66 7.55 13.70 13.08
C ASP A 66 7.23 13.31 11.63
N PHE A 67 6.46 12.25 11.46
CA PHE A 67 5.93 11.82 10.18
C PHE A 67 4.39 11.76 10.19
N GLY A 68 3.76 12.84 10.64
CA GLY A 68 2.30 12.95 10.80
C GLY A 68 1.49 12.70 9.53
N ILE A 69 2.08 12.89 8.33
CA ILE A 69 1.44 12.59 7.05
C ILE A 69 1.51 11.09 6.65
N PHE A 70 2.16 10.24 7.46
CA PHE A 70 2.37 8.83 7.13
C PHE A 70 1.09 8.06 6.80
N PRO A 71 -0.05 8.21 7.51
CA PRO A 71 -1.28 7.52 7.17
C PRO A 71 -1.75 7.84 5.74
N THR A 72 -1.61 9.10 5.30
CA THR A 72 -1.95 9.54 3.94
C THR A 72 -1.00 8.94 2.90
N VAL A 73 0.31 8.93 3.18
CA VAL A 73 1.32 8.31 2.32
C VAL A 73 1.03 6.82 2.16
N LEU A 74 0.64 6.15 3.23
CA LEU A 74 0.28 4.74 3.27
C LEU A 74 -0.94 4.43 2.38
N LEU A 75 -1.97 5.29 2.41
CA LEU A 75 -3.14 5.16 1.54
C LEU A 75 -2.75 5.37 0.06
N ILE A 76 -1.98 6.40 -0.26
CA ILE A 76 -1.57 6.72 -1.64
C ILE A 76 -0.70 5.60 -2.22
N THR A 77 0.30 5.11 -1.48
CA THR A 77 1.17 4.02 -1.94
C THR A 77 0.40 2.73 -2.16
N THR A 78 -0.59 2.46 -1.31
CA THR A 78 -1.46 1.28 -1.44
C THR A 78 -2.36 1.37 -2.67
N LEU A 79 -2.97 2.54 -2.92
CA LEU A 79 -3.76 2.78 -4.13
C LEU A 79 -2.93 2.67 -5.40
N LEU A 80 -1.71 3.22 -5.41
CA LEU A 80 -0.78 3.08 -6.54
C LEU A 80 -0.49 1.61 -6.84
N ARG A 81 -0.22 0.82 -5.82
CA ARG A 81 0.04 -0.62 -5.94
C ARG A 81 -1.17 -1.38 -6.49
N LEU A 82 -2.38 -1.10 -5.98
CA LEU A 82 -3.61 -1.70 -6.50
C LEU A 82 -3.81 -1.38 -7.98
N ALA A 83 -3.61 -0.12 -8.37
CA ALA A 83 -3.72 0.30 -9.77
C ALA A 83 -2.70 -0.42 -10.65
N LEU A 84 -1.44 -0.57 -10.18
CA LEU A 84 -0.40 -1.31 -10.89
C LEU A 84 -0.73 -2.80 -11.01
N ASN A 85 -1.24 -3.44 -9.97
CA ASN A 85 -1.62 -4.86 -10.00
C ASN A 85 -2.75 -5.12 -11.00
N VAL A 86 -3.74 -4.24 -11.09
CA VAL A 86 -4.81 -4.38 -12.08
C VAL A 86 -4.29 -4.15 -13.49
N ALA A 87 -3.42 -3.15 -13.67
CA ALA A 87 -2.82 -2.85 -14.97
C ALA A 87 -1.92 -3.99 -15.47
N SER A 88 -1.05 -4.55 -14.60
CA SER A 88 -0.19 -5.68 -14.94
C SER A 88 -0.96 -6.95 -15.21
N THR A 89 -1.96 -7.28 -14.38
CA THR A 89 -2.87 -8.40 -14.59
C THR A 89 -3.48 -8.37 -16.01
N ARG A 90 -3.96 -7.21 -16.43
CA ARG A 90 -4.52 -7.06 -17.77
C ARG A 90 -3.51 -7.37 -18.86
N VAL A 91 -2.27 -6.86 -18.73
CA VAL A 91 -1.20 -7.11 -19.71
C VAL A 91 -0.77 -8.58 -19.69
N VAL A 92 -0.65 -9.18 -18.50
CA VAL A 92 -0.36 -10.62 -18.35
C VAL A 92 -1.39 -11.48 -19.05
N LEU A 93 -2.68 -11.22 -18.84
CA LEU A 93 -3.74 -12.02 -19.44
C LEU A 93 -3.88 -11.79 -20.95
N LEU A 94 -3.69 -10.57 -21.44
CA LEU A 94 -3.82 -10.26 -22.88
C LEU A 94 -2.59 -10.70 -23.67
N ASN A 95 -1.38 -10.43 -23.17
CA ASN A 95 -0.12 -10.55 -23.90
C ASN A 95 0.79 -11.68 -23.37
N GLY A 96 0.46 -12.34 -22.25
CA GLY A 96 1.29 -13.37 -21.64
C GLY A 96 1.65 -14.53 -22.60
N HIS A 97 0.82 -14.75 -23.62
CA HIS A 97 1.09 -15.73 -24.65
C HIS A 97 2.25 -15.35 -25.59
N THR A 98 2.76 -14.13 -25.57
CA THR A 98 3.91 -13.69 -26.37
C THR A 98 5.24 -14.01 -25.71
N GLY A 99 5.25 -14.43 -24.44
CA GLY A 99 6.43 -14.81 -23.70
C GLY A 99 6.50 -14.25 -22.29
N THR A 100 7.55 -14.60 -21.56
CA THR A 100 7.74 -14.20 -20.14
C THR A 100 7.98 -12.70 -19.94
N GLY A 101 8.49 -11.99 -20.96
CA GLY A 101 8.68 -10.54 -20.93
C GLY A 101 7.46 -9.71 -21.32
N ALA A 102 6.30 -10.35 -21.57
CA ALA A 102 5.08 -9.68 -22.05
C ALA A 102 4.57 -8.55 -21.15
N ALA A 103 4.74 -8.67 -19.85
CA ALA A 103 4.32 -7.71 -18.84
C ALA A 103 5.46 -6.78 -18.33
N GLY A 104 6.63 -6.89 -18.93
CA GLY A 104 7.82 -6.08 -18.59
C GLY A 104 8.96 -6.90 -18.01
N LYS A 105 10.16 -6.31 -18.03
CA LYS A 105 11.39 -6.97 -17.57
C LYS A 105 11.46 -7.12 -16.05
N VAL A 106 10.85 -6.20 -15.31
CA VAL A 106 10.84 -6.27 -13.84
C VAL A 106 10.05 -7.50 -13.39
N ILE A 107 8.85 -7.71 -13.93
CA ILE A 107 8.02 -8.89 -13.63
C ILE A 107 8.75 -10.19 -14.06
N GLU A 108 9.34 -10.20 -15.25
CA GLU A 108 10.12 -11.32 -15.76
C GLU A 108 11.27 -11.70 -14.83
N SER A 109 12.10 -10.72 -14.43
CA SER A 109 13.26 -10.93 -13.56
C SER A 109 12.87 -11.47 -12.19
N PHE A 110 11.80 -10.94 -11.57
CA PHE A 110 11.30 -11.45 -10.30
C PHE A 110 10.74 -12.88 -10.43
N GLY A 111 10.05 -13.17 -11.53
CA GLY A 111 9.55 -14.51 -11.82
C GLY A 111 10.69 -15.52 -12.03
N GLU A 112 11.71 -15.18 -12.79
CA GLU A 112 12.89 -16.04 -13.02
C GLU A 112 13.69 -16.27 -11.74
N PHE A 113 13.89 -15.22 -10.92
CA PHE A 113 14.63 -15.32 -9.68
C PHE A 113 14.06 -16.36 -8.71
N VAL A 114 12.72 -16.40 -8.57
CA VAL A 114 12.06 -17.32 -7.62
C VAL A 114 11.81 -18.70 -8.23
N VAL A 115 11.49 -18.76 -9.51
CA VAL A 115 11.22 -20.06 -10.16
C VAL A 115 12.50 -20.86 -10.35
N GLY A 116 13.65 -20.23 -10.64
CA GLY A 116 14.97 -20.88 -10.65
C GLY A 116 15.06 -22.18 -11.49
N GLY A 117 14.21 -22.33 -12.51
CA GLY A 117 14.15 -23.51 -13.36
C GLY A 117 13.15 -24.60 -12.92
N ASN A 118 12.61 -24.56 -11.70
CA ASN A 118 11.60 -25.50 -11.22
C ASN A 118 10.33 -24.80 -10.75
N TYR A 119 9.26 -24.88 -11.55
CA TYR A 119 7.98 -24.19 -11.26
C TYR A 119 7.32 -24.62 -9.95
N ALA A 120 7.42 -25.91 -9.59
CA ALA A 120 6.79 -26.43 -8.37
C ALA A 120 7.47 -25.82 -7.14
N VAL A 121 8.80 -25.74 -7.14
CA VAL A 121 9.55 -25.09 -6.05
C VAL A 121 9.26 -23.60 -6.01
N GLY A 122 9.26 -22.91 -7.16
CA GLY A 122 8.93 -21.49 -7.25
C GLY A 122 7.54 -21.16 -6.72
N LEU A 123 6.55 -21.98 -7.05
CA LEU A 123 5.17 -21.81 -6.56
C LEU A 123 5.07 -22.00 -5.03
N VAL A 124 5.77 -23.00 -4.48
CA VAL A 124 5.78 -23.24 -3.04
C VAL A 124 6.46 -22.09 -2.30
N VAL A 125 7.62 -21.64 -2.78
CA VAL A 125 8.33 -20.47 -2.18
C VAL A 125 7.47 -19.22 -2.26
N PHE A 126 6.86 -18.96 -3.40
CA PHE A 126 5.93 -17.84 -3.56
C PHE A 126 4.76 -17.92 -2.59
N ALA A 127 4.11 -19.08 -2.45
CA ALA A 127 3.02 -19.28 -1.52
C ALA A 127 3.44 -19.02 -0.06
N ILE A 128 4.62 -19.47 0.34
CA ILE A 128 5.19 -19.20 1.67
C ILE A 128 5.37 -17.70 1.88
N LEU A 129 5.96 -16.98 0.91
CA LEU A 129 6.15 -15.53 1.00
C LEU A 129 4.82 -14.76 1.10
N VAL A 130 3.81 -15.18 0.32
CA VAL A 130 2.43 -14.61 0.40
C VAL A 130 1.85 -14.81 1.80
N ILE A 131 1.95 -16.02 2.35
CA ILE A 131 1.43 -16.34 3.67
C ILE A 131 2.14 -15.52 4.75
N ILE A 132 3.46 -15.44 4.71
CA ILE A 132 4.25 -14.64 5.67
C ILE A 132 3.85 -13.17 5.58
N ASN A 133 3.80 -12.61 4.38
CA ASN A 133 3.43 -11.21 4.18
C ASN A 133 2.02 -10.91 4.73
N PHE A 134 1.05 -11.74 4.40
CA PHE A 134 -0.33 -11.51 4.82
C PHE A 134 -0.58 -11.83 6.30
N VAL A 135 -0.20 -13.04 6.74
CA VAL A 135 -0.56 -13.54 8.09
C VAL A 135 0.33 -12.92 9.16
N VAL A 136 1.62 -12.81 8.91
CA VAL A 136 2.58 -12.34 9.93
C VAL A 136 2.71 -10.82 9.86
N VAL A 137 3.09 -10.27 8.71
CA VAL A 137 3.46 -8.86 8.61
C VAL A 137 2.24 -7.96 8.57
N THR A 138 1.34 -8.15 7.60
CA THR A 138 0.19 -7.24 7.41
C THR A 138 -0.82 -7.35 8.55
N LYS A 139 -1.17 -8.56 9.00
CA LYS A 139 -2.03 -8.74 10.17
C LYS A 139 -1.36 -8.25 11.46
N GLY A 140 -0.05 -8.50 11.61
CA GLY A 140 0.72 -8.06 12.77
C GLY A 140 0.76 -6.54 12.87
N ALA A 141 1.16 -5.84 11.82
CA ALA A 141 1.20 -4.37 11.78
C ALA A 141 -0.20 -3.76 12.04
N GLY A 142 -1.25 -4.31 11.42
CA GLY A 142 -2.62 -3.86 11.66
C GLY A 142 -3.07 -4.05 13.11
N ARG A 143 -2.67 -5.15 13.76
CA ARG A 143 -3.01 -5.39 15.17
C ARG A 143 -2.27 -4.42 16.11
N VAL A 144 -1.00 -4.15 15.83
CA VAL A 144 -0.23 -3.16 16.60
C VAL A 144 -0.87 -1.77 16.46
N SER A 145 -1.23 -1.35 15.24
CA SER A 145 -1.91 -0.07 15.00
C SER A 145 -3.24 0.05 15.75
N GLU A 146 -4.08 -1.00 15.71
CA GLU A 146 -5.37 -1.04 16.41
C GLU A 146 -5.21 -0.90 17.92
N VAL A 147 -4.29 -1.66 18.49
CA VAL A 147 -4.05 -1.67 19.95
C VAL A 147 -3.45 -0.34 20.41
N SER A 148 -2.46 0.20 19.67
CA SER A 148 -1.86 1.50 20.00
C SER A 148 -2.87 2.64 19.90
N ALA A 149 -3.72 2.65 18.86
CA ALA A 149 -4.78 3.65 18.72
C ALA A 149 -5.76 3.60 19.92
N ARG A 150 -6.17 2.40 20.34
CA ARG A 150 -7.05 2.23 21.50
C ARG A 150 -6.41 2.76 22.76
N PHE A 151 -5.17 2.36 23.09
CA PHE A 151 -4.49 2.81 24.30
C PHE A 151 -4.27 4.33 24.30
N THR A 152 -3.90 4.93 23.18
CA THR A 152 -3.72 6.37 23.09
C THR A 152 -5.02 7.14 23.32
N LEU A 153 -6.12 6.67 22.71
CA LEU A 153 -7.44 7.28 22.89
C LEU A 153 -7.95 7.11 24.33
N ASP A 154 -7.77 5.94 24.94
CA ASP A 154 -8.17 5.69 26.33
C ASP A 154 -7.34 6.51 27.34
N ALA A 155 -6.07 6.78 27.03
CA ALA A 155 -5.19 7.59 27.88
C ALA A 155 -5.40 9.10 27.73
N MET A 156 -6.07 9.57 26.67
CA MET A 156 -6.23 10.99 26.35
C MET A 156 -6.88 11.81 27.48
N PRO A 157 -7.99 11.37 28.11
CA PRO A 157 -8.58 12.12 29.23
C PRO A 157 -7.62 12.27 30.41
N GLY A 158 -6.85 11.21 30.73
CA GLY A 158 -5.85 11.23 31.79
C GLY A 158 -4.71 12.22 31.51
N LYS A 159 -4.19 12.25 30.26
CA LYS A 159 -3.17 13.22 29.82
C LYS A 159 -3.72 14.66 29.94
N GLN A 160 -4.97 14.91 29.55
CA GLN A 160 -5.61 16.23 29.66
C GLN A 160 -5.77 16.67 31.13
N MET A 161 -6.23 15.78 32.01
CA MET A 161 -6.33 16.07 33.44
C MET A 161 -4.96 16.36 34.07
N ALA A 162 -3.91 15.66 33.68
CA ALA A 162 -2.57 15.95 34.15
C ALA A 162 -2.08 17.34 33.73
N ILE A 163 -2.33 17.74 32.48
CA ILE A 163 -2.03 19.10 31.98
C ILE A 163 -2.79 20.17 32.79
N ASP A 164 -4.05 19.92 33.12
CA ASP A 164 -4.86 20.85 33.92
C ASP A 164 -4.33 20.94 35.37
N ALA A 165 -3.90 19.83 35.95
CA ALA A 165 -3.30 19.81 37.27
C ALA A 165 -1.98 20.59 37.30
N ASP A 166 -1.09 20.39 36.30
CA ASP A 166 0.18 21.13 36.18
C ASP A 166 -0.05 22.65 36.04
N LEU A 167 -1.06 23.04 35.23
CA LEU A 167 -1.43 24.44 35.05
C LEU A 167 -1.96 25.06 36.35
N ASN A 168 -2.83 24.36 37.08
CA ASN A 168 -3.41 24.81 38.32
C ASN A 168 -2.36 24.90 39.44
N ALA A 169 -1.34 24.03 39.41
CA ALA A 169 -0.20 24.07 40.34
C ALA A 169 0.82 25.15 39.98
N GLY A 170 0.66 25.86 38.86
CA GLY A 170 1.60 26.88 38.39
C GLY A 170 2.92 26.31 37.84
N LEU A 171 2.99 25.02 37.56
CA LEU A 171 4.18 24.34 37.01
C LEU A 171 4.39 24.64 35.53
N ILE A 172 3.32 24.95 34.79
CA ILE A 172 3.33 25.31 33.37
C ILE A 172 2.53 26.59 33.14
N THR A 173 2.87 27.30 32.07
CA THR A 173 2.12 28.47 31.62
C THR A 173 0.86 28.08 30.83
N GLN A 174 -0.07 29.03 30.65
CA GLN A 174 -1.28 28.80 29.89
C GLN A 174 -0.99 28.48 28.42
N ASP A 175 0.03 29.11 27.83
CA ASP A 175 0.45 28.85 26.46
C ASP A 175 1.06 27.44 26.32
N GLU A 176 1.83 27.02 27.32
CA GLU A 176 2.41 25.67 27.34
C GLU A 176 1.33 24.60 27.53
N ALA A 177 0.35 24.84 28.40
CA ALA A 177 -0.79 23.94 28.58
C ALA A 177 -1.58 23.80 27.26
N ARG A 178 -1.81 24.92 26.54
CA ARG A 178 -2.46 24.91 25.23
C ARG A 178 -1.70 24.06 24.22
N LYS A 179 -0.37 24.25 24.13
CA LYS A 179 0.50 23.49 23.24
C LYS A 179 0.47 22.00 23.54
N ARG A 180 0.58 21.61 24.83
CA ARG A 180 0.53 20.20 25.25
C ARG A 180 -0.83 19.56 24.93
N ARG A 181 -1.94 20.26 25.10
CA ARG A 181 -3.28 19.76 24.70
C ARG A 181 -3.39 19.56 23.21
N GLU A 182 -2.83 20.46 22.40
CA GLU A 182 -2.80 20.33 20.95
C GLU A 182 -1.97 19.13 20.52
N GLU A 183 -0.80 18.90 21.12
CA GLU A 183 0.05 17.72 20.87
C GLU A 183 -0.70 16.41 21.21
N VAL A 184 -1.41 16.34 22.33
CA VAL A 184 -2.24 15.18 22.71
C VAL A 184 -3.36 14.94 21.70
N GLY A 185 -3.99 16.02 21.19
CA GLY A 185 -4.99 15.91 20.13
C GLY A 185 -4.41 15.36 18.82
N GLN A 186 -3.27 15.90 18.38
CA GLN A 186 -2.57 15.46 17.17
C GLN A 186 -2.11 13.99 17.27
N GLU A 187 -1.66 13.57 18.46
CA GLU A 187 -1.28 12.19 18.72
C GLU A 187 -2.50 11.26 18.57
N ALA A 188 -3.63 11.62 19.14
CA ALA A 188 -4.87 10.85 19.03
C ALA A 188 -5.36 10.76 17.57
N ASP A 189 -5.33 11.86 16.83
CA ASP A 189 -5.70 11.91 15.42
C ASP A 189 -4.78 11.05 14.56
N PHE A 190 -3.45 11.09 14.82
CA PHE A 190 -2.47 10.27 14.13
C PHE A 190 -2.74 8.78 14.31
N TYR A 191 -2.89 8.32 15.56
CA TYR A 191 -3.12 6.90 15.84
C TYR A 191 -4.48 6.43 15.33
N GLY A 192 -5.52 7.26 15.40
CA GLY A 192 -6.83 6.97 14.80
C GLY A 192 -6.75 6.83 13.28
N ALA A 193 -6.02 7.72 12.60
CA ALA A 193 -5.78 7.65 11.16
C ALA A 193 -4.96 6.41 10.78
N MET A 194 -3.97 6.04 11.60
CA MET A 194 -3.14 4.85 11.40
C MET A 194 -3.93 3.55 11.49
N ASP A 195 -4.86 3.43 12.44
CA ASP A 195 -5.75 2.27 12.51
C ASP A 195 -6.57 2.11 11.22
N GLY A 196 -7.16 3.21 10.72
CA GLY A 196 -7.89 3.21 9.47
C GLY A 196 -7.02 2.83 8.26
N ALA A 197 -5.85 3.46 8.12
CA ALA A 197 -4.91 3.20 7.03
C ALA A 197 -4.37 1.76 7.05
N SER A 198 -4.10 1.19 8.22
CA SER A 198 -3.65 -0.20 8.37
C SER A 198 -4.71 -1.21 7.94
N LYS A 199 -6.00 -0.92 8.16
CA LYS A 199 -7.11 -1.74 7.67
C LYS A 199 -7.19 -1.72 6.14
N PHE A 200 -6.89 -0.57 5.52
CA PHE A 200 -6.82 -0.43 4.06
C PHE A 200 -5.68 -1.26 3.46
N VAL A 201 -4.47 -1.21 4.05
CA VAL A 201 -3.32 -2.06 3.65
C VAL A 201 -3.66 -3.56 3.74
N ARG A 202 -4.39 -3.96 4.78
CA ARG A 202 -4.86 -5.33 4.90
C ARG A 202 -5.82 -5.72 3.77
N GLY A 203 -6.73 -4.82 3.37
CA GLY A 203 -7.62 -5.03 2.23
C GLY A 203 -6.87 -5.23 0.93
N ASP A 204 -5.84 -4.44 0.69
CA ASP A 204 -4.97 -4.55 -0.49
C ASP A 204 -4.19 -5.88 -0.52
N ALA A 205 -3.67 -6.35 0.61
CA ALA A 205 -3.00 -7.65 0.68
C ALA A 205 -3.97 -8.81 0.33
N ILE A 206 -5.24 -8.72 0.74
CA ILE A 206 -6.27 -9.70 0.33
C ILE A 206 -6.55 -9.58 -1.16
N ALA A 207 -6.70 -8.37 -1.68
CA ALA A 207 -6.91 -8.13 -3.11
C ALA A 207 -5.76 -8.71 -3.94
N GLY A 208 -4.51 -8.54 -3.52
CA GLY A 208 -3.33 -9.11 -4.17
C GLY A 208 -3.38 -10.64 -4.27
N ILE A 209 -3.84 -11.33 -3.22
CA ILE A 209 -4.03 -12.80 -3.24
C ILE A 209 -5.12 -13.19 -4.26
N VAL A 210 -6.24 -12.48 -4.25
CA VAL A 210 -7.34 -12.74 -5.20
C VAL A 210 -6.90 -12.49 -6.63
N ILE A 211 -6.17 -11.41 -6.90
CA ILE A 211 -5.61 -11.08 -8.22
C ILE A 211 -4.65 -12.20 -8.67
N THR A 212 -3.80 -12.70 -7.79
CA THR A 212 -2.90 -13.83 -8.10
C THR A 212 -3.69 -15.06 -8.52
N LEU A 213 -4.76 -15.41 -7.81
CA LEU A 213 -5.63 -16.54 -8.18
C LEU A 213 -6.31 -16.32 -9.54
N VAL A 214 -6.80 -15.09 -9.79
CA VAL A 214 -7.39 -14.72 -11.08
C VAL A 214 -6.36 -14.82 -12.19
N ASN A 215 -5.10 -14.41 -11.96
CA ASN A 215 -4.01 -14.53 -12.94
C ASN A 215 -3.69 -16.00 -13.27
N ILE A 216 -3.66 -16.88 -12.27
CA ILE A 216 -3.41 -18.31 -12.49
C ILE A 216 -4.55 -18.93 -13.33
N VAL A 217 -5.80 -18.75 -12.90
CA VAL A 217 -6.96 -19.31 -13.58
C VAL A 217 -7.16 -18.67 -14.96
N GLY A 218 -7.10 -17.35 -15.03
CA GLY A 218 -7.29 -16.59 -16.28
C GLY A 218 -6.17 -16.87 -17.28
N GLY A 219 -4.92 -16.94 -16.82
CA GLY A 219 -3.77 -17.30 -17.65
C GLY A 219 -3.88 -18.70 -18.23
N PHE A 220 -4.31 -19.66 -17.40
CA PHE A 220 -4.58 -21.03 -17.85
C PHE A 220 -5.67 -21.07 -18.93
N LEU A 221 -6.80 -20.40 -18.69
CA LEU A 221 -7.89 -20.32 -19.67
C LEU A 221 -7.42 -19.66 -20.97
N THR A 222 -6.65 -18.58 -20.88
CA THR A 222 -6.14 -17.87 -22.06
C THR A 222 -5.19 -18.74 -22.87
N GLY A 223 -4.25 -19.43 -22.23
CA GLY A 223 -3.29 -20.29 -22.91
C GLY A 223 -3.95 -21.53 -23.52
N ALA A 224 -4.67 -22.30 -22.72
CA ALA A 224 -5.23 -23.58 -23.15
C ALA A 224 -6.47 -23.41 -24.05
N ALA A 225 -7.45 -22.58 -23.65
CA ALA A 225 -8.72 -22.48 -24.36
C ALA A 225 -8.68 -21.54 -25.59
N LEU A 226 -7.95 -20.40 -25.49
CA LEU A 226 -7.94 -19.40 -26.56
C LEU A 226 -6.77 -19.57 -27.55
N LYS A 227 -5.62 -20.08 -27.08
CA LYS A 227 -4.41 -20.23 -27.90
C LYS A 227 -4.09 -21.67 -28.28
N GLY A 228 -4.82 -22.64 -27.76
CA GLY A 228 -4.62 -24.07 -28.07
C GLY A 228 -3.28 -24.62 -27.53
N TRP A 229 -2.71 -23.99 -26.54
CA TRP A 229 -1.47 -24.45 -25.89
C TRP A 229 -1.70 -25.74 -25.11
N THR A 230 -0.64 -26.52 -24.96
CA THR A 230 -0.68 -27.66 -24.04
C THR A 230 -0.80 -27.16 -22.59
N LEU A 231 -1.35 -28.00 -21.73
CA LEU A 231 -1.49 -27.71 -20.30
C LEU A 231 -0.14 -27.31 -19.68
N THR A 232 0.92 -28.01 -20.06
CA THR A 232 2.29 -27.80 -19.56
C THR A 232 2.86 -26.46 -20.02
N GLU A 233 2.66 -26.07 -21.27
CA GLU A 233 3.13 -24.77 -21.77
C GLU A 233 2.39 -23.61 -21.10
N SER A 234 1.06 -23.69 -21.00
CA SER A 234 0.25 -22.69 -20.31
C SER A 234 0.68 -22.52 -18.87
N LEU A 235 0.85 -23.62 -18.13
CA LEU A 235 1.31 -23.57 -16.74
C LEU A 235 2.73 -22.98 -16.65
N SER A 236 3.63 -23.32 -17.56
CA SER A 236 5.03 -22.86 -17.48
C SER A 236 5.16 -21.34 -17.64
N VAL A 237 4.47 -20.75 -18.62
CA VAL A 237 4.56 -19.33 -18.93
C VAL A 237 3.75 -18.50 -17.93
N PHE A 238 2.48 -18.85 -17.74
CA PHE A 238 1.60 -18.05 -16.87
C PHE A 238 1.95 -18.18 -15.39
N THR A 239 2.51 -19.31 -14.94
CA THR A 239 3.01 -19.42 -13.57
C THR A 239 4.20 -18.48 -13.32
N ARG A 240 5.16 -18.38 -14.26
CA ARG A 240 6.28 -17.42 -14.13
C ARG A 240 5.80 -16.00 -14.10
N LEU A 241 4.92 -15.61 -15.03
CA LEU A 241 4.34 -14.27 -15.08
C LEU A 241 3.56 -13.94 -13.81
N THR A 242 2.75 -14.87 -13.30
CA THR A 242 1.96 -14.67 -12.08
C THR A 242 2.83 -14.58 -10.83
N ILE A 243 3.87 -15.41 -10.70
CA ILE A 243 4.82 -15.33 -9.60
C ILE A 243 5.58 -14.01 -9.66
N GLY A 244 6.05 -13.60 -10.85
CA GLY A 244 6.74 -12.33 -11.04
C GLY A 244 5.86 -11.14 -10.68
N ASP A 245 4.65 -11.06 -11.22
CA ASP A 245 3.67 -10.01 -10.93
C ASP A 245 3.31 -9.95 -9.44
N GLY A 246 3.04 -11.11 -8.83
CA GLY A 246 2.76 -11.21 -7.41
C GLY A 246 3.91 -10.74 -6.53
N LEU A 247 5.16 -11.09 -6.85
CA LEU A 247 6.34 -10.67 -6.06
C LEU A 247 6.63 -9.18 -6.19
N VAL A 248 6.59 -8.64 -7.40
CA VAL A 248 6.82 -7.20 -7.64
C VAL A 248 5.82 -6.35 -6.87
N SER A 249 4.60 -6.84 -6.66
CA SER A 249 3.60 -6.16 -5.84
C SER A 249 3.76 -6.42 -4.34
N GLN A 250 4.23 -7.63 -3.96
CA GLN A 250 4.35 -7.99 -2.54
C GLN A 250 5.57 -7.39 -1.84
N VAL A 251 6.69 -7.20 -2.54
CA VAL A 251 7.89 -6.60 -1.93
C VAL A 251 7.61 -5.19 -1.39
N PRO A 252 7.02 -4.24 -2.14
CA PRO A 252 6.63 -2.95 -1.59
C PRO A 252 5.59 -3.07 -0.45
N SER A 253 4.65 -4.03 -0.57
CA SER A 253 3.66 -4.29 0.48
C SER A 253 4.30 -4.65 1.81
N PHE A 254 5.26 -5.57 1.76
CA PHE A 254 6.01 -6.03 2.91
C PHE A 254 6.78 -4.87 3.57
N ILE A 255 7.50 -4.07 2.77
CA ILE A 255 8.28 -2.93 3.23
C ILE A 255 7.38 -1.88 3.91
N ILE A 256 6.27 -1.52 3.28
CA ILE A 256 5.31 -0.55 3.81
C ILE A 256 4.63 -1.05 5.09
N ALA A 257 4.27 -2.33 5.16
CA ALA A 257 3.68 -2.91 6.36
C ALA A 257 4.67 -2.94 7.53
N ILE A 258 5.95 -3.20 7.28
CA ILE A 258 7.00 -3.06 8.30
C ILE A 258 7.15 -1.62 8.76
N ALA A 259 7.19 -0.66 7.81
CA ALA A 259 7.26 0.77 8.13
C ALA A 259 6.07 1.20 9.01
N ALA A 260 4.85 0.75 8.68
CA ALA A 260 3.65 1.02 9.48
C ALA A 260 3.76 0.43 10.91
N GLY A 261 4.25 -0.79 11.04
CA GLY A 261 4.48 -1.41 12.34
C GLY A 261 5.53 -0.68 13.16
N LEU A 262 6.65 -0.29 12.53
CA LEU A 262 7.75 0.39 13.20
C LEU A 262 7.35 1.77 13.73
N ILE A 263 6.66 2.60 12.94
CA ILE A 263 6.28 3.95 13.38
C ILE A 263 5.29 3.92 14.53
N VAL A 264 4.37 2.97 14.51
CA VAL A 264 3.35 2.81 15.57
C VAL A 264 3.94 2.17 16.84
N ALA A 265 4.92 1.27 16.69
CA ALA A 265 5.59 0.62 17.82
C ALA A 265 6.58 1.54 18.55
N ARG A 266 6.91 2.71 18.01
CA ARG A 266 7.73 3.70 18.72
C ARG A 266 6.87 4.38 19.77
N ALA A 267 6.97 3.85 20.99
CA ALA A 267 6.50 4.56 22.17
C ALA A 267 7.39 5.78 22.39
N GLY A 268 6.79 6.95 22.54
CA GLY A 268 7.48 8.18 22.86
C GLY A 268 8.10 8.17 24.26
#